data_ba54feee7404f85def708f20ae5ca68a
#
_entry.id   ba54feee7404f85def708f20ae5ca68a
#
_cell.length_a   1.000
_cell.length_b   1.000
_cell.length_c   1.000
_cell.angle_alpha   90.00
_cell.angle_beta   90.00
_cell.angle_gamma   90.00
#
_symmetry.space_group_name_H-M   'P 1'
#
loop_
_entity.id
_entity.type
_entity.pdbx_description
1 polymer ?
#
loop_
_entity_poly.entity_id
_entity_poly.type
_entity_poly.pdbx_seq_one_letter_code
_entity_poly.pdbx_strand_id
1 'polypeptide(L)'
;TTIGPVAAQDQTYTIGVSIPSATHGFMGGLNWHAQQTIARIEATYPNVKFVLATAGEPGKQVDDIEDMLATRNIDGLVVLPFESEPLTGPVKAVKDVGKWVTVVDRGLSVEGIEDLYVAGDNTAFGKVAGEYFKANLPSGAKIVILRGIPTTLDNERVDAFEKAIEGSGIEVLDKQDRK
;
A
#
# COMPACT_ATOMS: atom_id res chain seq x y z
N THR A 1 -20.84 43.99 -17.80
CA THR A 1 -21.09 42.88 -16.88
C THR A 1 -19.73 42.44 -16.32
N THR A 2 -19.34 42.94 -15.16
CA THR A 2 -18.12 42.55 -14.45
C THR A 2 -18.42 41.22 -13.74
N ILE A 3 -17.77 40.16 -14.20
CA ILE A 3 -17.70 38.89 -13.47
C ILE A 3 -16.78 39.14 -12.29
N GLY A 4 -17.34 39.31 -11.08
CA GLY A 4 -16.56 39.36 -9.85
C GLY A 4 -15.83 38.04 -9.63
N PRO A 5 -14.70 38.04 -8.88
CA PRO A 5 -14.02 36.81 -8.56
C PRO A 5 -14.99 35.88 -7.84
N VAL A 6 -15.18 34.68 -8.38
CA VAL A 6 -15.84 33.59 -7.66
C VAL A 6 -14.95 33.32 -6.46
N ALA A 7 -15.41 33.69 -5.26
CA ALA A 7 -14.75 33.29 -4.04
C ALA A 7 -14.67 31.75 -4.05
N ALA A 8 -13.48 31.21 -4.05
CA ALA A 8 -13.29 29.81 -3.78
C ALA A 8 -13.98 29.57 -2.43
N GLN A 9 -15.02 28.75 -2.42
CA GLN A 9 -15.70 28.38 -1.19
C GLN A 9 -14.65 27.83 -0.23
N ASP A 10 -14.73 28.26 1.03
CA ASP A 10 -13.93 27.76 2.16
C ASP A 10 -14.31 26.30 2.49
N GLN A 11 -14.24 25.43 1.46
CA GLN A 11 -14.55 24.02 1.66
C GLN A 11 -13.38 23.37 2.38
N THR A 12 -13.64 22.80 3.54
CA THR A 12 -12.67 22.00 4.28
C THR A 12 -12.73 20.56 3.77
N TYR A 13 -11.57 20.00 3.50
CA TYR A 13 -11.42 18.59 3.11
C TYR A 13 -10.81 17.81 4.26
N THR A 14 -11.35 16.63 4.54
CA THR A 14 -10.82 15.70 5.54
C THR A 14 -10.30 14.44 4.85
N ILE A 15 -9.01 14.18 5.00
CA ILE A 15 -8.35 13.01 4.38
C ILE A 15 -8.05 11.99 5.47
N GLY A 16 -8.60 10.78 5.33
CA GLY A 16 -8.22 9.63 6.13
C GLY A 16 -6.85 9.10 5.67
N VAL A 17 -5.99 8.77 6.63
CA VAL A 17 -4.71 8.09 6.39
C VAL A 17 -4.67 6.86 7.28
N SER A 18 -4.68 5.68 6.68
CA SER A 18 -4.66 4.40 7.40
C SER A 18 -3.46 3.58 6.97
N ILE A 19 -2.55 3.32 7.91
CA ILE A 19 -1.28 2.64 7.66
C ILE A 19 -0.96 1.65 8.79
N PRO A 20 -0.17 0.58 8.53
CA PRO A 20 0.31 -0.28 9.60
C PRO A 20 1.19 0.46 10.61
N SER A 21 1.15 0.02 11.87
CA SER A 21 2.03 0.56 12.92
C SER A 21 3.50 0.26 12.65
N ALA A 22 4.39 0.99 13.31
CA ALA A 22 5.83 0.89 13.15
C ALA A 22 6.38 -0.39 13.79
N THR A 23 6.39 -1.50 13.07
CA THR A 23 6.89 -2.82 13.54
C THR A 23 8.31 -3.12 13.07
N HIS A 24 8.84 -2.40 12.09
CA HIS A 24 10.19 -2.54 11.54
C HIS A 24 10.65 -1.24 10.87
N GLY A 25 11.93 -1.18 10.46
CA GLY A 25 12.57 0.05 10.01
C GLY A 25 11.84 0.77 8.88
N PHE A 26 11.39 0.06 7.84
CA PHE A 26 10.63 0.66 6.74
C PHE A 26 9.30 1.27 7.23
N MET A 27 8.53 0.53 8.03
CA MET A 27 7.26 1.04 8.57
C MET A 27 7.48 2.19 9.57
N GLY A 28 8.56 2.17 10.34
CA GLY A 28 8.96 3.29 11.21
C GLY A 28 9.23 4.56 10.41
N GLY A 29 10.00 4.45 9.34
CA GLY A 29 10.27 5.56 8.42
C GLY A 29 9.00 6.08 7.74
N LEU A 30 8.15 5.19 7.26
CA LEU A 30 6.89 5.56 6.60
C LEU A 30 5.93 6.29 7.55
N ASN A 31 5.76 5.80 8.77
CA ASN A 31 4.95 6.47 9.81
C ASN A 31 5.48 7.87 10.13
N TRP A 32 6.81 8.02 10.28
CA TRP A 32 7.43 9.31 10.50
C TRP A 32 7.18 10.27 9.33
N HIS A 33 7.40 9.81 8.09
CA HIS A 33 7.17 10.62 6.91
C HIS A 33 5.70 11.01 6.74
N ALA A 34 4.76 10.11 7.04
CA ALA A 34 3.32 10.41 7.01
C ALA A 34 3.01 11.58 7.97
N GLN A 35 3.45 11.51 9.22
CA GLN A 35 3.23 12.56 10.21
C GLN A 35 3.85 13.91 9.78
N GLN A 36 5.10 13.91 9.29
CA GLN A 36 5.76 15.12 8.82
C GLN A 36 5.06 15.73 7.61
N THR A 37 4.60 14.86 6.69
CA THR A 37 3.90 15.31 5.48
C THR A 37 2.53 15.89 5.81
N ILE A 38 1.77 15.26 6.71
CA ILE A 38 0.50 15.77 7.24
C ILE A 38 0.70 17.17 7.84
N ALA A 39 1.64 17.32 8.76
CA ALA A 39 1.91 18.62 9.41
C ALA A 39 2.28 19.71 8.39
N ARG A 40 3.08 19.37 7.37
CA ARG A 40 3.46 20.29 6.29
C ARG A 40 2.26 20.68 5.42
N ILE A 41 1.41 19.72 5.05
CA ILE A 41 0.24 20.00 4.21
C ILE A 41 -0.77 20.87 4.96
N GLU A 42 -1.08 20.56 6.22
CA GLU A 42 -2.01 21.33 7.03
C GLU A 42 -1.53 22.77 7.29
N ALA A 43 -0.21 22.96 7.42
CA ALA A 43 0.38 24.29 7.53
C ALA A 43 0.31 25.08 6.21
N THR A 44 0.38 24.40 5.06
CA THR A 44 0.35 25.03 3.73
C THR A 44 -1.09 25.26 3.24
N TYR A 45 -1.98 24.34 3.55
CA TYR A 45 -3.38 24.33 3.12
C TYR A 45 -4.31 24.23 4.33
N PRO A 46 -4.68 25.36 4.96
CA PRO A 46 -5.47 25.37 6.21
C PRO A 46 -6.85 24.69 6.10
N ASN A 47 -7.38 24.60 4.88
CA ASN A 47 -8.64 23.93 4.58
C ASN A 47 -8.51 22.42 4.35
N VAL A 48 -7.32 21.84 4.47
CA VAL A 48 -7.10 20.39 4.41
C VAL A 48 -6.79 19.87 5.82
N LYS A 49 -7.50 18.85 6.26
CA LYS A 49 -7.32 18.19 7.55
C LYS A 49 -7.08 16.71 7.35
N PHE A 50 -6.36 16.10 8.28
CA PHE A 50 -6.07 14.68 8.21
C PHE A 50 -6.54 13.94 9.46
N VAL A 51 -6.98 12.69 9.26
CA VAL A 51 -7.24 11.71 10.31
C VAL A 51 -6.27 10.55 10.11
N LEU A 52 -5.23 10.49 10.91
CA LEU A 52 -4.23 9.42 10.83
C LEU A 52 -4.56 8.32 11.84
N ALA A 53 -4.68 7.09 11.36
CA ALA A 53 -4.74 5.89 12.18
C ALA A 53 -3.61 4.91 11.81
N THR A 54 -3.09 4.25 12.83
CA THR A 54 -2.07 3.21 12.67
C THR A 54 -2.56 1.91 13.31
N ALA A 55 -2.47 0.82 12.56
CA ALA A 55 -3.00 -0.48 12.98
C ALA A 55 -1.87 -1.49 13.24
N GLY A 56 -2.00 -2.27 14.30
CA GLY A 56 -1.09 -3.36 14.63
C GLY A 56 -1.45 -4.69 13.97
N GLU A 57 -2.66 -4.78 13.40
CA GLU A 57 -3.22 -5.99 12.76
C GLU A 57 -4.28 -5.61 11.71
N PRO A 58 -4.62 -6.51 10.77
CA PRO A 58 -5.58 -6.23 9.71
C PRO A 58 -6.96 -5.83 10.21
N GLY A 59 -7.50 -6.55 11.23
CA GLY A 59 -8.83 -6.27 11.79
C GLY A 59 -8.94 -4.85 12.34
N LYS A 60 -7.94 -4.39 13.09
CA LYS A 60 -7.90 -3.01 13.59
C LYS A 60 -7.89 -1.99 12.45
N GLN A 61 -7.21 -2.30 11.34
CA GLN A 61 -7.18 -1.40 10.19
C GLN A 61 -8.54 -1.33 9.48
N VAL A 62 -9.26 -2.45 9.41
CA VAL A 62 -10.66 -2.49 8.92
C VAL A 62 -11.53 -1.56 9.74
N ASP A 63 -11.54 -1.73 11.07
CA ASP A 63 -12.33 -0.91 12.00
C ASP A 63 -12.00 0.59 11.85
N ASP A 64 -10.72 0.93 11.71
CA ASP A 64 -10.28 2.32 11.54
C ASP A 64 -10.81 2.95 10.24
N ILE A 65 -10.80 2.22 9.13
CA ILE A 65 -11.31 2.71 7.84
C ILE A 65 -12.83 2.87 7.90
N GLU A 66 -13.54 1.92 8.51
CA GLU A 66 -14.98 2.00 8.70
C GLU A 66 -15.37 3.19 9.60
N ASP A 67 -14.63 3.42 10.70
CA ASP A 67 -14.84 4.62 11.55
C ASP A 67 -14.56 5.92 10.78
N MET A 68 -13.49 5.98 10.02
CA MET A 68 -13.18 7.15 9.19
C MET A 68 -14.32 7.46 8.20
N LEU A 69 -14.89 6.44 7.59
CA LEU A 69 -15.99 6.61 6.66
C LEU A 69 -17.29 7.02 7.37
N ALA A 70 -17.64 6.34 8.46
CA ALA A 70 -18.94 6.50 9.12
C ALA A 70 -19.00 7.72 10.04
N THR A 71 -17.92 8.04 10.76
CA THR A 71 -17.95 9.05 11.84
C THR A 71 -17.10 10.28 11.55
N ARG A 72 -16.01 10.15 10.76
CA ARG A 72 -15.11 11.27 10.44
C ARG A 72 -15.45 11.98 9.16
N ASN A 73 -16.38 11.44 8.39
CA ASN A 73 -16.86 12.02 7.13
C ASN A 73 -15.70 12.43 6.19
N ILE A 74 -14.75 11.51 5.98
CA ILE A 74 -13.58 11.76 5.12
C ILE A 74 -14.00 12.02 3.67
N ASP A 75 -13.25 12.87 2.97
CA ASP A 75 -13.43 13.18 1.55
C ASP A 75 -12.55 12.30 0.65
N GLY A 76 -11.49 11.74 1.22
CA GLY A 76 -10.58 10.80 0.56
C GLY A 76 -9.85 9.94 1.56
N LEU A 77 -9.33 8.81 1.08
CA LEU A 77 -8.55 7.85 1.85
C LEU A 77 -7.17 7.65 1.21
N VAL A 78 -6.13 7.72 2.01
CA VAL A 78 -4.79 7.22 1.69
C VAL A 78 -4.56 5.99 2.56
N VAL A 79 -4.33 4.85 1.96
CA VAL A 79 -4.18 3.59 2.68
C VAL A 79 -2.94 2.83 2.21
N LEU A 80 -2.17 2.32 3.17
CA LEU A 80 -1.24 1.22 2.96
C LEU A 80 -1.87 -0.02 3.61
N PRO A 81 -2.37 -1.00 2.85
CA PRO A 81 -3.01 -2.18 3.42
C PRO A 81 -2.05 -2.99 4.30
N PHE A 82 -2.49 -3.40 5.48
CA PHE A 82 -1.74 -4.34 6.31
C PHE A 82 -1.57 -5.68 5.57
N GLU A 83 -2.68 -6.20 5.05
CA GLU A 83 -2.78 -7.33 4.11
C GLU A 83 -3.77 -6.98 3.00
N SER A 84 -3.57 -7.53 1.80
CA SER A 84 -4.37 -7.16 0.62
C SER A 84 -5.84 -7.58 0.73
N GLU A 85 -6.09 -8.84 1.08
CA GLU A 85 -7.44 -9.42 1.09
C GLU A 85 -8.38 -8.78 2.12
N PRO A 86 -8.04 -8.69 3.43
CA PRO A 86 -8.94 -8.12 4.44
C PRO A 86 -9.29 -6.66 4.18
N LEU A 87 -8.38 -5.90 3.57
CA LEU A 87 -8.55 -4.47 3.36
C LEU A 87 -9.29 -4.11 2.08
N THR A 88 -9.44 -5.05 1.15
CA THR A 88 -10.09 -4.80 -0.14
C THR A 88 -11.55 -4.35 0.02
N GLY A 89 -12.33 -5.02 0.87
CA GLY A 89 -13.74 -4.69 1.13
C GLY A 89 -13.94 -3.30 1.71
N PRO A 90 -13.32 -2.96 2.86
CA PRO A 90 -13.42 -1.64 3.48
C PRO A 90 -12.96 -0.49 2.58
N VAL A 91 -11.86 -0.67 1.84
CA VAL A 91 -11.38 0.35 0.89
C VAL A 91 -12.36 0.52 -0.26
N LYS A 92 -12.92 -0.58 -0.78
CA LYS A 92 -13.97 -0.52 -1.79
C LYS A 92 -15.21 0.23 -1.29
N ALA A 93 -15.61 0.06 -0.05
CA ALA A 93 -16.74 0.78 0.53
C ALA A 93 -16.53 2.31 0.51
N VAL A 94 -15.30 2.78 0.76
CA VAL A 94 -14.95 4.20 0.62
C VAL A 94 -15.11 4.67 -0.83
N LYS A 95 -14.65 3.86 -1.79
CA LYS A 95 -14.77 4.16 -3.22
C LYS A 95 -16.22 4.18 -3.69
N ASP A 96 -17.03 3.23 -3.25
CA ASP A 96 -18.42 3.08 -3.67
C ASP A 96 -19.30 4.28 -3.27
N VAL A 97 -18.94 5.03 -2.24
CA VAL A 97 -19.60 6.29 -1.86
C VAL A 97 -18.99 7.52 -2.53
N GLY A 98 -18.19 7.33 -3.57
CA GLY A 98 -17.64 8.40 -4.41
C GLY A 98 -16.45 9.16 -3.81
N LYS A 99 -15.79 8.63 -2.78
CA LYS A 99 -14.60 9.24 -2.19
C LYS A 99 -13.34 8.86 -2.97
N TRP A 100 -12.33 9.74 -2.94
CA TRP A 100 -11.04 9.46 -3.56
C TRP A 100 -10.26 8.43 -2.76
N VAL A 101 -9.62 7.49 -3.45
CA VAL A 101 -8.81 6.43 -2.83
C VAL A 101 -7.40 6.43 -3.44
N THR A 102 -6.40 6.55 -2.58
CA THR A 102 -5.00 6.32 -2.91
C THR A 102 -4.49 5.11 -2.15
N VAL A 103 -3.98 4.12 -2.85
CA VAL A 103 -3.33 2.94 -2.28
C VAL A 103 -1.82 3.07 -2.40
N VAL A 104 -1.09 2.76 -1.31
CA VAL A 104 0.35 2.93 -1.23
C VAL A 104 1.03 1.59 -0.93
N ASP A 105 2.15 1.33 -1.59
CA ASP A 105 3.04 0.17 -1.41
C ASP A 105 2.38 -1.18 -1.70
N ARG A 106 1.48 -1.64 -0.85
CA ARG A 106 0.77 -2.92 -1.01
C ARG A 106 -0.56 -2.71 -1.70
N GLY A 107 -0.78 -3.44 -2.81
CA GLY A 107 -2.04 -3.39 -3.54
C GLY A 107 -3.19 -4.08 -2.80
N LEU A 108 -4.39 -3.87 -3.29
CA LEU A 108 -5.59 -4.61 -2.91
C LEU A 108 -5.64 -5.96 -3.65
N SER A 109 -6.46 -6.90 -3.20
CA SER A 109 -6.64 -8.19 -3.88
C SER A 109 -7.49 -8.09 -5.16
N VAL A 110 -8.14 -6.94 -5.38
CA VAL A 110 -8.91 -6.61 -6.59
C VAL A 110 -8.38 -5.30 -7.15
N GLU A 111 -7.98 -5.31 -8.41
CA GLU A 111 -7.47 -4.14 -9.13
C GLU A 111 -8.60 -3.16 -9.52
N GLY A 112 -8.23 -1.88 -9.66
CA GLY A 112 -9.12 -0.84 -10.19
C GLY A 112 -10.12 -0.25 -9.19
N ILE A 113 -9.95 -0.51 -7.90
CA ILE A 113 -10.72 0.14 -6.84
C ILE A 113 -10.18 1.56 -6.58
N GLU A 114 -8.86 1.70 -6.54
CA GLU A 114 -8.17 2.94 -6.26
C GLU A 114 -8.17 3.91 -7.46
N ASP A 115 -8.17 5.21 -7.16
CA ASP A 115 -7.93 6.27 -8.15
C ASP A 115 -6.45 6.45 -8.44
N LEU A 116 -5.59 6.14 -7.46
CA LEU A 116 -4.14 6.21 -7.57
C LEU A 116 -3.47 5.08 -6.79
N TYR A 117 -2.58 4.35 -7.46
CA TYR A 117 -1.69 3.38 -6.83
C TYR A 117 -0.25 3.89 -6.89
N VAL A 118 0.42 3.91 -5.73
CA VAL A 118 1.82 4.37 -5.61
C VAL A 118 2.65 3.29 -4.94
N ALA A 119 3.50 2.62 -5.69
CA ALA A 119 4.36 1.55 -5.19
C ALA A 119 5.72 1.53 -5.88
N GLY A 120 6.64 0.72 -5.34
CA GLY A 120 7.86 0.34 -6.04
C GLY A 120 7.57 -0.69 -7.14
N ASP A 121 8.50 -0.82 -8.09
CA ASP A 121 8.42 -1.89 -9.11
C ASP A 121 8.84 -3.24 -8.50
N ASN A 122 7.86 -3.94 -7.92
CA ASN A 122 8.07 -5.22 -7.24
C ASN A 122 8.39 -6.34 -8.23
N THR A 123 7.85 -6.27 -9.43
CA THR A 123 8.17 -7.20 -10.53
C THR A 123 9.63 -7.06 -10.93
N ALA A 124 10.13 -5.85 -11.13
CA ALA A 124 11.55 -5.62 -11.40
C ALA A 124 12.45 -6.09 -10.26
N PHE A 125 12.03 -5.91 -9.00
CA PHE A 125 12.77 -6.41 -7.83
C PHE A 125 12.95 -7.93 -7.87
N GLY A 126 11.88 -8.68 -8.10
CA GLY A 126 11.92 -10.15 -8.22
C GLY A 126 12.75 -10.59 -9.41
N LYS A 127 12.57 -9.96 -10.57
CA LYS A 127 13.31 -10.24 -11.79
C LYS A 127 14.82 -10.07 -11.62
N VAL A 128 15.26 -8.94 -11.08
CA VAL A 128 16.71 -8.67 -10.87
C VAL A 128 17.33 -9.69 -9.93
N ALA A 129 16.62 -10.07 -8.85
CA ALA A 129 17.07 -11.12 -7.95
C ALA A 129 17.20 -12.47 -8.66
N GLY A 130 16.21 -12.86 -9.46
CA GLY A 130 16.24 -14.11 -10.23
C GLY A 130 17.35 -14.13 -11.28
N GLU A 131 17.54 -13.04 -12.01
CA GLU A 131 18.66 -12.90 -12.97
C GLU A 131 20.02 -13.03 -12.30
N TYR A 132 20.18 -12.45 -11.10
CA TYR A 132 21.40 -12.61 -10.31
C TYR A 132 21.64 -14.06 -9.92
N PHE A 133 20.62 -14.78 -9.45
CA PHE A 133 20.73 -16.20 -9.11
C PHE A 133 21.08 -17.02 -10.35
N LYS A 134 20.42 -16.79 -11.47
CA LYS A 134 20.68 -17.47 -12.75
C LYS A 134 22.11 -17.27 -13.23
N ALA A 135 22.68 -16.09 -13.02
CA ALA A 135 24.05 -15.77 -13.44
C ALA A 135 25.13 -16.33 -12.50
N ASN A 136 24.81 -16.53 -11.21
CA ASN A 136 25.83 -16.85 -10.20
C ASN A 136 25.71 -18.25 -9.57
N LEU A 137 24.59 -18.94 -9.77
CA LEU A 137 24.42 -20.31 -9.26
C LEU A 137 24.59 -21.35 -10.37
N PRO A 138 25.18 -22.52 -10.06
CA PRO A 138 25.28 -23.60 -11.04
C PRO A 138 23.94 -24.25 -11.33
N SER A 139 23.78 -24.86 -12.50
CA SER A 139 22.63 -25.73 -12.80
C SER A 139 22.56 -26.86 -11.75
N GLY A 140 21.35 -27.15 -11.27
CA GLY A 140 21.12 -28.10 -10.17
C GLY A 140 21.25 -27.47 -8.77
N ALA A 141 21.52 -26.18 -8.66
CA ALA A 141 21.48 -25.49 -7.36
C ALA A 141 20.08 -25.60 -6.75
N LYS A 142 20.04 -25.77 -5.44
CA LYS A 142 18.80 -25.92 -4.67
C LYS A 142 18.59 -24.70 -3.78
N ILE A 143 17.40 -24.14 -3.80
CA ILE A 143 17.03 -22.94 -3.02
C ILE A 143 15.72 -23.14 -2.29
N VAL A 144 15.49 -22.32 -1.28
CA VAL A 144 14.19 -22.15 -0.60
C VAL A 144 13.82 -20.68 -0.68
N ILE A 145 12.55 -20.40 -0.93
CA ILE A 145 12.02 -19.04 -0.93
C ILE A 145 11.32 -18.80 0.40
N LEU A 146 11.81 -17.81 1.17
CA LEU A 146 11.16 -17.31 2.37
C LEU A 146 10.26 -16.14 1.98
N ARG A 147 8.97 -16.38 2.04
CA ARG A 147 7.96 -15.37 1.70
C ARG A 147 7.68 -14.42 2.85
N GLY A 148 7.07 -13.27 2.54
CA GLY A 148 6.62 -12.29 3.51
C GLY A 148 5.20 -12.55 4.02
N ILE A 149 4.48 -11.49 4.35
CA ILE A 149 3.07 -11.52 4.71
C ILE A 149 2.20 -11.60 3.44
N PRO A 150 0.94 -12.09 3.52
CA PRO A 150 0.09 -12.28 2.35
C PRO A 150 -0.35 -10.95 1.73
N THR A 151 0.39 -10.50 0.73
CA THR A 151 0.17 -9.26 -0.03
C THR A 151 0.43 -9.48 -1.52
N THR A 152 -0.17 -8.63 -2.37
CA THR A 152 0.11 -8.62 -3.81
C THR A 152 1.59 -8.38 -4.10
N LEU A 153 2.24 -7.50 -3.34
CA LEU A 153 3.66 -7.20 -3.41
C LEU A 153 4.55 -8.46 -3.27
N ASP A 154 4.23 -9.36 -2.32
CA ASP A 154 4.97 -10.59 -2.13
C ASP A 154 4.81 -11.52 -3.35
N ASN A 155 3.59 -11.67 -3.86
CA ASN A 155 3.31 -12.45 -5.07
C ASN A 155 4.09 -11.91 -6.27
N GLU A 156 4.01 -10.60 -6.55
CA GLU A 156 4.73 -9.97 -7.66
C GLU A 156 6.23 -10.24 -7.64
N ARG A 157 6.85 -10.17 -6.45
CA ARG A 157 8.28 -10.45 -6.28
C ARG A 157 8.62 -11.91 -6.52
N VAL A 158 7.85 -12.82 -5.92
CA VAL A 158 8.10 -14.27 -6.03
C VAL A 158 7.85 -14.76 -7.45
N ASP A 159 6.74 -14.38 -8.06
CA ASP A 159 6.39 -14.80 -9.42
C ASP A 159 7.43 -14.30 -10.44
N ALA A 160 7.86 -13.04 -10.32
CA ALA A 160 8.89 -12.48 -11.19
C ALA A 160 10.27 -13.15 -10.99
N PHE A 161 10.61 -13.49 -9.75
CA PHE A 161 11.84 -14.24 -9.44
C PHE A 161 11.81 -15.63 -10.08
N GLU A 162 10.73 -16.40 -9.86
CA GLU A 162 10.59 -17.75 -10.42
C GLU A 162 10.65 -17.73 -11.94
N LYS A 163 9.93 -16.78 -12.57
CA LYS A 163 9.97 -16.60 -14.03
C LYS A 163 11.39 -16.27 -14.53
N ALA A 164 12.15 -15.49 -13.81
CA ALA A 164 13.53 -15.15 -14.20
C ALA A 164 14.48 -16.34 -14.14
N ILE A 165 14.30 -17.27 -13.20
CA ILE A 165 15.13 -18.47 -13.07
C ILE A 165 14.68 -19.63 -13.97
N GLU A 166 13.57 -19.51 -14.69
CA GLU A 166 13.13 -20.55 -15.63
C GLU A 166 14.24 -20.98 -16.59
N GLY A 167 14.35 -22.29 -16.81
CA GLY A 167 15.35 -22.89 -17.70
C GLY A 167 16.79 -22.81 -17.20
N SER A 168 17.06 -22.31 -15.98
CA SER A 168 18.41 -22.26 -15.40
C SER A 168 18.87 -23.60 -14.81
N GLY A 169 17.94 -24.50 -14.52
CA GLY A 169 18.18 -25.73 -13.76
C GLY A 169 18.26 -25.52 -12.25
N ILE A 170 17.98 -24.32 -11.75
CA ILE A 170 17.83 -24.06 -10.31
C ILE A 170 16.53 -24.69 -9.83
N GLU A 171 16.58 -25.46 -8.75
CA GLU A 171 15.45 -26.15 -8.15
C GLU A 171 14.95 -25.39 -6.90
N VAL A 172 13.69 -24.96 -6.92
CA VAL A 172 13.03 -24.42 -5.73
C VAL A 172 12.48 -25.59 -4.93
N LEU A 173 13.08 -25.88 -3.79
CA LEU A 173 12.69 -27.01 -2.93
C LEU A 173 11.41 -26.75 -2.16
N ASP A 174 11.23 -25.51 -1.72
CA ASP A 174 10.10 -25.13 -0.88
C ASP A 174 9.87 -23.62 -0.90
N LYS A 175 8.62 -23.22 -0.61
CA LYS A 175 8.22 -21.84 -0.40
C LYS A 175 7.56 -21.74 0.98
N GLN A 176 8.21 -21.06 1.91
CA GLN A 176 7.76 -20.95 3.29
C GLN A 176 7.12 -19.60 3.52
N ASP A 177 5.84 -19.59 3.85
CA ASP A 177 5.11 -18.41 4.27
C ASP A 177 5.50 -18.02 5.72
N ARG A 178 5.57 -16.73 5.98
CA ARG A 178 5.74 -16.23 7.34
C ARG A 178 4.45 -16.55 8.14
N LYS A 179 4.61 -17.33 9.19
CA LYS A 179 3.55 -17.59 10.19
C LYS A 179 3.46 -16.45 11.18
#